data_e159693fff7ce2db019297e7175f7418
#
_entry.id   e159693fff7ce2db019297e7175f7418
#
_cell.length_a   1.000
_cell.length_b   1.000
_cell.length_c   1.000
_cell.angle_alpha   90.00
_cell.angle_beta   90.00
_cell.angle_gamma   90.00
#
_symmetry.space_group_name_H-M   'P 1'
#
loop_
_entity.id
_entity.type
_entity.pdbx_description
1 polymer ?
#
loop_
_entity_poly.entity_id
_entity_poly.type
_entity_poly.pdbx_seq_one_letter_code
_entity_poly.pdbx_strand_id
1 'polypeptide(L)'
;MTYDLAVVGAGICGLAHALAAVRIGKRVAVIDRDAQANGASVRNFGFVTVTGQQAGQCWHRAMRSREVWAEVAPQAGIRVVHRGLIVAGQRPEARAVLEAFRDSEMGEDCELVYGSAVRSRFPFLGDVSAALVSPHELRVESRIAIPQLAAWLAERHGVTFMRGTTVHEVRPPAIVTSRGLVEAETVIVCPGDDFNGLFAERLAAYGLVRCKLHMMRLAAPAAPLACGVMSDLGLVRYLGYAELPEAAALKRRLEAEQGEHLANGVHLIVVGSADGTLVVGDSHHYAATPDPFAPQAVDELILDEFRAVLPGWTGLPVIERWTGTYASASDRLALIDRPSDAVRLVLITSGTGASTSFAIGEEVIGELYGAGGKAA
;
A
#
# COMPACT_ATOMS: atom_id res chain seq x y z
N MET A 1 10.70 -23.48 -23.25
CA MET A 1 11.41 -23.47 -21.93
C MET A 1 10.33 -23.43 -20.89
N THR A 2 10.23 -24.41 -20.03
CA THR A 2 9.15 -24.52 -19.01
C THR A 2 9.62 -23.85 -17.73
N TYR A 3 8.79 -22.97 -17.14
CA TYR A 3 9.03 -22.33 -15.85
C TYR A 3 8.39 -23.15 -14.72
N ASP A 4 8.94 -23.04 -13.52
CA ASP A 4 8.31 -23.64 -12.35
C ASP A 4 7.09 -22.78 -11.93
N LEU A 5 7.21 -21.45 -12.09
CA LEU A 5 6.16 -20.49 -11.79
C LEU A 5 6.04 -19.42 -12.87
N ALA A 6 4.82 -19.13 -13.30
CA ALA A 6 4.48 -17.90 -13.99
C ALA A 6 3.66 -16.97 -13.08
N VAL A 7 4.02 -15.69 -13.03
CA VAL A 7 3.29 -14.65 -12.32
C VAL A 7 2.67 -13.71 -13.35
N VAL A 8 1.36 -13.53 -13.32
CA VAL A 8 0.63 -12.61 -14.18
C VAL A 8 0.37 -11.31 -13.41
N GLY A 9 0.99 -10.23 -13.89
CA GLY A 9 0.99 -8.92 -13.24
C GLY A 9 2.33 -8.61 -12.55
N ALA A 10 2.97 -7.50 -12.96
CA ALA A 10 4.25 -7.03 -12.45
C ALA A 10 4.12 -5.82 -11.50
N GLY A 11 3.00 -5.71 -10.81
CA GLY A 11 2.83 -4.85 -9.64
C GLY A 11 3.54 -5.42 -8.41
N ILE A 12 3.51 -4.68 -7.28
CA ILE A 12 4.19 -5.11 -6.04
C ILE A 12 3.76 -6.51 -5.59
N CYS A 13 2.47 -6.85 -5.74
CA CYS A 13 1.95 -8.17 -5.38
C CYS A 13 2.65 -9.26 -6.20
N GLY A 14 2.69 -9.13 -7.53
CA GLY A 14 3.36 -10.11 -8.39
C GLY A 14 4.87 -10.18 -8.18
N LEU A 15 5.54 -9.02 -8.02
CA LEU A 15 6.98 -8.97 -7.73
C LEU A 15 7.34 -9.63 -6.39
N ALA A 16 6.47 -9.50 -5.39
CA ALA A 16 6.64 -10.15 -4.09
C ALA A 16 6.58 -11.69 -4.21
N HIS A 17 5.64 -12.22 -4.99
CA HIS A 17 5.55 -13.65 -5.26
C HIS A 17 6.76 -14.15 -6.06
N ALA A 18 7.20 -13.37 -7.07
CA ALA A 18 8.40 -13.69 -7.82
C ALA A 18 9.64 -13.77 -6.92
N LEU A 19 9.80 -12.79 -6.00
CA LEU A 19 10.89 -12.79 -5.02
C LEU A 19 10.84 -14.03 -4.12
N ALA A 20 9.67 -14.32 -3.53
CA ALA A 20 9.52 -15.48 -2.66
C ALA A 20 9.86 -16.80 -3.38
N ALA A 21 9.47 -16.93 -4.65
CA ALA A 21 9.73 -18.12 -5.45
C ALA A 21 11.22 -18.28 -5.81
N VAL A 22 11.90 -17.20 -6.23
CA VAL A 22 13.34 -17.29 -6.55
C VAL A 22 14.19 -17.57 -5.31
N ARG A 23 13.77 -17.12 -4.12
CA ARG A 23 14.44 -17.43 -2.85
C ARG A 23 14.46 -18.93 -2.51
N ILE A 24 13.50 -19.69 -3.03
CA ILE A 24 13.45 -21.16 -2.91
C ILE A 24 13.92 -21.87 -4.19
N GLY A 25 14.64 -21.16 -5.06
CA GLY A 25 15.30 -21.74 -6.24
C GLY A 25 14.38 -22.00 -7.44
N LYS A 26 13.16 -21.43 -7.49
CA LYS A 26 12.24 -21.63 -8.63
C LYS A 26 12.60 -20.75 -9.82
N ARG A 27 12.42 -21.29 -11.04
CA ARG A 27 12.54 -20.54 -12.29
C ARG A 27 11.22 -19.79 -12.54
N VAL A 28 11.28 -18.47 -12.59
CA VAL A 28 10.09 -17.61 -12.61
C VAL A 28 10.02 -16.80 -13.90
N ALA A 29 8.82 -16.77 -14.50
CA ALA A 29 8.43 -15.78 -15.51
C ALA A 29 7.40 -14.82 -14.91
N VAL A 30 7.55 -13.53 -15.17
CA VAL A 30 6.57 -12.48 -14.85
C VAL A 30 6.03 -11.91 -16.15
N ILE A 31 4.72 -11.99 -16.34
CA ILE A 31 4.03 -11.56 -17.57
C ILE A 31 3.17 -10.34 -17.23
N ASP A 32 3.36 -9.23 -17.94
CA ASP A 32 2.56 -8.02 -17.72
C ASP A 32 2.10 -7.41 -19.05
N ARG A 33 0.85 -7.00 -19.09
CA ARG A 33 0.25 -6.36 -20.28
C ARG A 33 0.87 -5.02 -20.61
N ASP A 34 1.36 -4.30 -19.59
CA ASP A 34 1.95 -2.98 -19.76
C ASP A 34 3.49 -3.07 -19.92
N ALA A 35 4.07 -2.11 -20.62
CA ALA A 35 5.52 -2.00 -20.79
C ALA A 35 6.23 -1.68 -19.47
N GLN A 36 5.52 -1.03 -18.54
CA GLN A 36 5.99 -0.70 -17.19
C GLN A 36 4.82 -0.71 -16.21
N ALA A 37 5.09 -0.79 -14.92
CA ALA A 37 4.05 -0.71 -13.89
C ALA A 37 3.29 0.62 -13.98
N ASN A 38 1.95 0.55 -14.08
CA ASN A 38 1.07 1.71 -14.23
C ASN A 38 -0.21 1.63 -13.37
N GLY A 39 -0.37 0.61 -12.55
CA GLY A 39 -1.51 0.42 -11.64
C GLY A 39 -1.26 1.00 -10.25
N ALA A 40 -2.01 0.49 -9.27
CA ALA A 40 -1.96 0.90 -7.87
C ALA A 40 -0.55 0.95 -7.27
N SER A 41 0.34 0.06 -7.71
CA SER A 41 1.70 -0.06 -7.19
C SER A 41 2.58 1.18 -7.39
N VAL A 42 2.24 2.09 -8.32
CA VAL A 42 3.00 3.31 -8.59
C VAL A 42 2.19 4.59 -8.38
N ARG A 43 0.88 4.50 -8.14
CA ARG A 43 -0.03 5.63 -7.96
C ARG A 43 -0.38 5.91 -6.50
N ASN A 44 0.46 5.48 -5.59
CA ASN A 44 0.29 5.57 -4.14
C ASN A 44 1.41 6.43 -3.52
N PHE A 45 1.42 6.54 -2.19
CA PHE A 45 2.45 7.25 -1.45
C PHE A 45 3.84 6.60 -1.51
N GLY A 46 3.96 5.32 -1.85
CA GLY A 46 5.17 4.54 -1.63
C GLY A 46 5.54 4.42 -0.16
N PHE A 47 4.54 4.48 0.69
CA PHE A 47 4.68 4.43 2.13
C PHE A 47 4.33 3.04 2.64
N VAL A 48 5.33 2.34 3.14
CA VAL A 48 5.19 1.01 3.76
C VAL A 48 4.75 1.26 5.19
N THR A 49 3.43 1.29 5.40
CA THR A 49 2.83 1.53 6.70
C THR A 49 2.68 0.24 7.50
N VAL A 50 3.03 0.30 8.76
CA VAL A 50 2.85 -0.75 9.76
C VAL A 50 1.86 -0.29 10.83
N THR A 51 2.13 0.90 11.38
CA THR A 51 1.35 1.54 12.42
C THR A 51 -0.06 1.85 11.93
N GLY A 52 -1.07 1.42 12.70
CA GLY A 52 -2.48 1.56 12.32
C GLY A 52 -3.03 0.45 11.43
N GLN A 53 -2.24 -0.53 11.01
CA GLN A 53 -2.79 -1.73 10.36
C GLN A 53 -3.65 -2.53 11.35
N GLN A 54 -4.64 -3.24 10.83
CA GLN A 54 -5.52 -4.08 11.64
C GLN A 54 -4.73 -5.09 12.47
N ALA A 55 -5.10 -5.26 13.72
CA ALA A 55 -4.49 -6.22 14.63
C ALA A 55 -4.45 -7.66 14.07
N GLY A 56 -3.48 -8.43 14.51
CA GLY A 56 -3.31 -9.82 14.07
C GLY A 56 -2.69 -9.93 12.69
N GLN A 57 -3.27 -10.72 11.80
CA GLN A 57 -2.65 -11.13 10.54
C GLN A 57 -2.20 -9.95 9.66
N CYS A 58 -2.98 -8.87 9.57
CA CYS A 58 -2.62 -7.73 8.73
C CYS A 58 -1.38 -7.01 9.27
N TRP A 59 -1.34 -6.77 10.57
CA TRP A 59 -0.20 -6.14 11.24
C TRP A 59 1.06 -7.03 11.14
N HIS A 60 0.95 -8.34 11.39
CA HIS A 60 2.08 -9.26 11.24
C HIS A 60 2.62 -9.29 9.80
N ARG A 61 1.72 -9.30 8.79
CA ARG A 61 2.11 -9.20 7.39
C ARG A 61 2.81 -7.88 7.08
N ALA A 62 2.36 -6.78 7.70
CA ALA A 62 2.98 -5.47 7.52
C ALA A 62 4.38 -5.42 8.14
N MET A 63 4.57 -5.91 9.36
CA MET A 63 5.88 -6.04 9.99
C MET A 63 6.82 -6.88 9.13
N ARG A 64 6.37 -8.08 8.71
CA ARG A 64 7.19 -8.95 7.87
C ARG A 64 7.54 -8.30 6.52
N SER A 65 6.59 -7.68 5.86
CA SER A 65 6.85 -7.00 4.57
C SER A 65 7.81 -5.82 4.72
N ARG A 66 7.73 -5.07 5.82
CA ARG A 66 8.65 -4.00 6.15
C ARG A 66 10.08 -4.52 6.32
N GLU A 67 10.27 -5.69 6.97
CA GLU A 67 11.57 -6.34 7.08
C GLU A 67 12.14 -6.69 5.70
N VAL A 68 11.31 -7.32 4.85
CA VAL A 68 11.71 -7.66 3.48
C VAL A 68 12.07 -6.41 2.67
N TRP A 69 11.30 -5.32 2.79
CA TRP A 69 11.65 -4.05 2.17
C TRP A 69 13.00 -3.53 2.66
N ALA A 70 13.26 -3.57 3.97
CA ALA A 70 14.52 -3.10 4.55
C ALA A 70 15.72 -3.93 4.08
N GLU A 71 15.54 -5.24 3.86
CA GLU A 71 16.54 -6.14 3.31
C GLU A 71 16.80 -5.91 1.81
N VAL A 72 15.71 -5.82 1.02
CA VAL A 72 15.77 -5.82 -0.45
C VAL A 72 16.12 -4.44 -1.01
N ALA A 73 15.64 -3.36 -0.39
CA ALA A 73 15.82 -2.03 -0.94
C ALA A 73 17.29 -1.68 -1.23
N PRO A 74 18.25 -1.88 -0.30
CA PRO A 74 19.65 -1.60 -0.60
C PRO A 74 20.24 -2.50 -1.68
N GLN A 75 19.80 -3.76 -1.77
CA GLN A 75 20.29 -4.72 -2.76
C GLN A 75 19.79 -4.38 -4.17
N ALA A 76 18.55 -3.88 -4.29
CA ALA A 76 17.93 -3.46 -5.54
C ALA A 76 18.24 -2.00 -5.93
N GLY A 77 19.10 -1.31 -5.17
CA GLY A 77 19.41 0.10 -5.39
C GLY A 77 18.24 1.04 -5.09
N ILE A 78 17.23 0.57 -4.35
CA ILE A 78 16.05 1.35 -4.00
C ILE A 78 16.38 2.26 -2.80
N ARG A 79 16.19 3.56 -2.99
CA ARG A 79 16.39 4.54 -1.91
C ARG A 79 15.21 4.51 -0.94
N VAL A 80 15.48 4.24 0.33
CA VAL A 80 14.57 4.57 1.42
C VAL A 80 14.75 6.06 1.72
N VAL A 81 13.74 6.86 1.38
CA VAL A 81 13.79 8.33 1.45
C VAL A 81 13.81 8.81 2.89
N HIS A 82 12.90 8.26 3.69
CA HIS A 82 12.84 8.48 5.14
C HIS A 82 12.22 7.28 5.85
N ARG A 83 12.27 7.29 7.17
CA ARG A 83 11.71 6.26 8.06
C ARG A 83 10.78 6.89 9.08
N GLY A 84 9.87 6.07 9.59
CA GLY A 84 8.96 6.45 10.68
C GLY A 84 7.78 7.29 10.25
N LEU A 85 6.89 7.48 11.21
CA LEU A 85 5.62 8.16 11.08
C LEU A 85 5.35 8.98 12.34
N ILE A 86 4.78 10.16 12.16
CA ILE A 86 4.11 10.93 13.21
C ILE A 86 2.61 10.91 12.92
N VAL A 87 1.83 10.43 13.88
CA VAL A 87 0.36 10.60 13.85
C VAL A 87 0.00 11.76 14.75
N ALA A 88 -0.48 12.84 14.15
CA ALA A 88 -0.83 14.10 14.83
C ALA A 88 -2.28 14.06 15.33
N GLY A 89 -2.47 13.89 16.61
CA GLY A 89 -3.77 13.96 17.27
C GLY A 89 -4.11 15.40 17.65
N GLN A 90 -4.95 16.08 16.89
CA GLN A 90 -5.33 17.46 17.13
C GLN A 90 -6.35 17.57 18.27
N ARG A 91 -7.21 16.59 18.43
CA ARG A 91 -8.34 16.58 19.36
C ARG A 91 -8.03 15.77 20.63
N PRO A 92 -8.65 16.12 21.79
CA PRO A 92 -8.49 15.29 23.00
C PRO A 92 -8.93 13.83 22.81
N GLU A 93 -9.99 13.60 22.01
CA GLU A 93 -10.46 12.24 21.68
C GLU A 93 -9.42 11.47 20.85
N ALA A 94 -8.71 12.16 19.95
CA ALA A 94 -7.61 11.57 19.19
C ALA A 94 -6.47 11.12 20.11
N ARG A 95 -6.14 11.92 21.12
CA ARG A 95 -5.15 11.54 22.14
C ARG A 95 -5.54 10.23 22.84
N ALA A 96 -6.80 10.06 23.23
CA ALA A 96 -7.26 8.83 23.87
C ALA A 96 -7.08 7.60 22.97
N VAL A 97 -7.35 7.72 21.66
CA VAL A 97 -7.10 6.65 20.68
C VAL A 97 -5.60 6.33 20.57
N LEU A 98 -4.74 7.34 20.52
CA LEU A 98 -3.29 7.15 20.44
C LEU A 98 -2.71 6.50 21.70
N GLU A 99 -3.24 6.85 22.88
CA GLU A 99 -2.87 6.22 24.16
C GLU A 99 -3.26 4.73 24.18
N ALA A 100 -4.51 4.41 23.82
CA ALA A 100 -4.98 3.04 23.73
C ALA A 100 -4.20 2.20 22.69
N PHE A 101 -3.89 2.80 21.54
CA PHE A 101 -3.08 2.13 20.52
C PHE A 101 -1.66 1.83 21.02
N ARG A 102 -1.00 2.80 21.66
CA ARG A 102 0.34 2.62 22.20
C ARG A 102 0.41 1.49 23.23
N ASP A 103 -0.66 1.28 23.99
CA ASP A 103 -0.75 0.21 24.99
C ASP A 103 -1.10 -1.17 24.40
N SER A 104 -1.40 -1.26 23.11
CA SER A 104 -1.63 -2.51 22.37
C SER A 104 -0.32 -3.11 21.84
N GLU A 105 -0.38 -4.38 21.38
CA GLU A 105 0.74 -5.04 20.67
C GLU A 105 1.26 -4.21 19.49
N MET A 106 0.35 -3.57 18.75
CA MET A 106 0.69 -2.77 17.57
C MET A 106 1.42 -1.45 17.91
N GLY A 107 1.37 -1.02 19.16
CA GLY A 107 2.05 0.16 19.68
C GLY A 107 3.47 -0.09 20.18
N GLU A 108 3.97 -1.32 20.05
CA GLU A 108 5.35 -1.66 20.40
C GLU A 108 6.34 -0.73 19.70
N ASP A 109 7.36 -0.27 20.43
CA ASP A 109 8.35 0.71 20.00
C ASP A 109 7.80 2.11 19.63
N CYS A 110 6.50 2.36 19.72
CA CYS A 110 5.92 3.68 19.50
C CYS A 110 6.04 4.56 20.74
N GLU A 111 6.33 5.84 20.53
CA GLU A 111 6.45 6.85 21.57
C GLU A 111 5.27 7.83 21.50
N LEU A 112 4.72 8.23 22.64
CA LEU A 112 3.75 9.31 22.76
C LEU A 112 4.42 10.58 23.26
N VAL A 113 4.18 11.68 22.54
CA VAL A 113 4.69 13.01 22.86
C VAL A 113 3.49 13.94 23.08
N TYR A 114 3.52 14.80 24.12
CA TYR A 114 2.39 15.62 24.52
C TYR A 114 2.73 17.11 24.59
N GLY A 115 1.72 17.94 24.32
CA GLY A 115 1.70 19.38 24.62
C GLY A 115 2.92 20.13 24.10
N SER A 116 3.64 20.83 25.00
CA SER A 116 4.81 21.65 24.62
C SER A 116 5.96 20.84 24.05
N ALA A 117 6.09 19.58 24.43
CA ALA A 117 7.13 18.71 23.87
C ALA A 117 6.90 18.41 22.39
N VAL A 118 5.64 18.32 21.93
CA VAL A 118 5.33 18.19 20.50
C VAL A 118 5.82 19.40 19.73
N ARG A 119 5.50 20.62 20.20
CA ARG A 119 5.93 21.87 19.54
C ARG A 119 7.45 22.03 19.51
N SER A 120 8.13 21.61 20.57
CA SER A 120 9.60 21.66 20.64
C SER A 120 10.26 20.68 19.68
N ARG A 121 9.72 19.44 19.59
CA ARG A 121 10.30 18.37 18.78
C ARG A 121 9.90 18.45 17.31
N PHE A 122 8.66 18.91 17.03
CA PHE A 122 8.05 18.96 15.71
C PHE A 122 7.46 20.34 15.43
N PRO A 123 8.30 21.39 15.28
CA PRO A 123 7.85 22.78 15.14
C PRO A 123 7.04 23.06 13.85
N PHE A 124 7.03 22.11 12.91
CA PHE A 124 6.25 22.19 11.68
C PHE A 124 4.79 21.74 11.87
N LEU A 125 4.46 21.04 12.95
CA LEU A 125 3.08 20.66 13.27
C LEU A 125 2.30 21.85 13.85
N GLY A 126 1.00 21.88 13.54
CA GLY A 126 0.03 22.78 14.13
C GLY A 126 -0.28 22.46 15.59
N ASP A 127 -1.44 22.93 16.04
CA ASP A 127 -1.92 22.60 17.38
C ASP A 127 -2.34 21.13 17.45
N VAL A 128 -1.57 20.33 18.19
CA VAL A 128 -1.84 18.92 18.44
C VAL A 128 -1.84 18.65 19.95
N SER A 129 -2.79 17.84 20.40
CA SER A 129 -2.92 17.45 21.81
C SER A 129 -1.91 16.36 22.19
N ALA A 130 -1.62 15.47 21.23
CA ALA A 130 -0.61 14.40 21.33
C ALA A 130 -0.11 14.02 19.93
N ALA A 131 1.12 13.47 19.87
CA ALA A 131 1.67 12.86 18.67
C ALA A 131 2.17 11.45 19.01
N LEU A 132 1.77 10.46 18.22
CA LEU A 132 2.37 9.12 18.23
C LEU A 132 3.52 9.11 17.23
N VAL A 133 4.70 8.71 17.70
CA VAL A 133 5.90 8.58 16.87
C VAL A 133 6.22 7.11 16.71
N SER A 134 6.15 6.61 15.49
CA SER A 134 6.48 5.24 15.14
C SER A 134 7.81 5.15 14.39
N PRO A 135 8.68 4.16 14.69
CA PRO A 135 9.91 3.90 13.94
C PRO A 135 9.71 2.95 12.75
N HIS A 136 8.54 2.34 12.60
CA HIS A 136 8.36 1.16 11.75
C HIS A 136 8.32 1.47 10.26
N GLU A 137 7.79 2.59 9.84
CA GLU A 137 7.50 2.92 8.45
C GLU A 137 8.74 3.14 7.59
N LEU A 138 8.60 2.78 6.32
CA LEU A 138 9.58 3.06 5.27
C LEU A 138 8.92 3.84 4.14
N ARG A 139 9.59 4.88 3.65
CA ARG A 139 9.18 5.60 2.45
C ARG A 139 10.09 5.24 1.29
N VAL A 140 9.52 4.64 0.23
CA VAL A 140 10.17 4.43 -1.06
C VAL A 140 9.39 5.16 -2.15
N GLU A 141 10.06 5.66 -3.18
CA GLU A 141 9.36 6.27 -4.31
C GLU A 141 8.85 5.18 -5.26
N SER A 142 7.58 4.86 -5.18
CA SER A 142 6.98 3.75 -5.93
C SER A 142 7.24 3.79 -7.43
N ARG A 143 7.23 4.98 -8.05
CA ARG A 143 7.52 5.16 -9.49
C ARG A 143 8.92 4.67 -9.87
N ILE A 144 9.85 4.70 -8.91
CA ILE A 144 11.26 4.30 -9.07
C ILE A 144 11.48 2.91 -8.49
N ALA A 145 10.95 2.66 -7.29
CA ALA A 145 11.18 1.42 -6.55
C ALA A 145 10.64 0.19 -7.25
N ILE A 146 9.44 0.26 -7.86
CA ILE A 146 8.83 -0.89 -8.53
C ILE A 146 9.62 -1.29 -9.79
N PRO A 147 10.01 -0.38 -10.70
CA PRO A 147 10.93 -0.73 -11.80
C PRO A 147 12.29 -1.24 -11.34
N GLN A 148 12.89 -0.64 -10.31
CA GLN A 148 14.18 -1.10 -9.77
C GLN A 148 14.11 -2.51 -9.17
N LEU A 149 13.04 -2.82 -8.43
CA LEU A 149 12.80 -4.16 -7.91
C LEU A 149 12.68 -5.19 -9.05
N ALA A 150 11.94 -4.85 -10.10
CA ALA A 150 11.80 -5.72 -11.27
C ALA A 150 13.15 -5.94 -12.00
N ALA A 151 13.93 -4.86 -12.20
CA ALA A 151 15.25 -4.95 -12.81
C ALA A 151 16.20 -5.82 -11.96
N TRP A 152 16.24 -5.61 -10.66
CA TRP A 152 17.05 -6.41 -9.73
C TRP A 152 16.66 -7.89 -9.75
N LEU A 153 15.36 -8.21 -9.78
CA LEU A 153 14.87 -9.61 -9.91
C LEU A 153 15.31 -10.24 -11.24
N ALA A 154 15.30 -9.49 -12.34
CA ALA A 154 15.78 -9.99 -13.63
C ALA A 154 17.29 -10.23 -13.61
N GLU A 155 18.07 -9.24 -13.19
CA GLU A 155 19.53 -9.22 -13.29
C GLU A 155 20.22 -10.13 -12.27
N ARG A 156 19.69 -10.21 -11.05
CA ARG A 156 20.32 -10.95 -9.95
C ARG A 156 19.71 -12.31 -9.68
N HIS A 157 18.44 -12.49 -10.03
CA HIS A 157 17.72 -13.73 -9.75
C HIS A 157 17.24 -14.47 -11.01
N GLY A 158 17.54 -13.93 -12.20
CA GLY A 158 17.21 -14.58 -13.47
C GLY A 158 15.71 -14.66 -13.77
N VAL A 159 14.89 -13.79 -13.15
CA VAL A 159 13.46 -13.72 -13.46
C VAL A 159 13.26 -13.21 -14.88
N THR A 160 12.50 -13.97 -15.68
CA THR A 160 12.18 -13.58 -17.06
C THR A 160 10.96 -12.64 -17.05
N PHE A 161 11.11 -11.43 -17.57
CA PHE A 161 10.00 -10.48 -17.72
C PHE A 161 9.48 -10.45 -19.17
N MET A 162 8.18 -10.69 -19.34
CA MET A 162 7.45 -10.58 -20.60
C MET A 162 6.51 -9.36 -20.53
N ARG A 163 7.06 -8.18 -20.83
CA ARG A 163 6.32 -6.90 -20.84
C ARG A 163 5.53 -6.73 -22.13
N GLY A 164 4.46 -5.90 -22.11
CA GLY A 164 3.58 -5.69 -23.26
C GLY A 164 2.97 -7.00 -23.76
N THR A 165 2.65 -7.92 -22.84
CA THR A 165 2.16 -9.25 -23.12
C THR A 165 0.90 -9.53 -22.31
N THR A 166 -0.24 -9.61 -22.99
CA THR A 166 -1.53 -9.91 -22.37
C THR A 166 -1.69 -11.44 -22.24
N VAL A 167 -2.08 -11.89 -21.06
CA VAL A 167 -2.48 -13.29 -20.85
C VAL A 167 -3.97 -13.39 -21.13
N HIS A 168 -4.35 -14.32 -21.99
CA HIS A 168 -5.74 -14.58 -22.38
C HIS A 168 -6.34 -15.76 -21.65
N GLU A 169 -5.52 -16.77 -21.36
CA GLU A 169 -5.97 -18.00 -20.70
C GLU A 169 -4.86 -18.61 -19.83
N VAL A 170 -5.29 -19.18 -18.70
CA VAL A 170 -4.42 -19.86 -17.75
C VAL A 170 -4.93 -21.28 -17.52
N ARG A 171 -4.23 -22.26 -18.08
CA ARG A 171 -4.46 -23.69 -17.89
C ARG A 171 -3.14 -24.43 -17.76
N PRO A 172 -2.48 -24.40 -16.59
CA PRO A 172 -1.18 -25.02 -16.42
C PRO A 172 -1.13 -26.45 -16.98
N PRO A 173 -0.03 -26.83 -17.71
CA PRO A 173 1.17 -26.03 -17.89
C PRO A 173 1.07 -24.94 -18.98
N ALA A 174 -0.04 -24.81 -19.71
CA ALA A 174 -0.21 -23.89 -20.83
C ALA A 174 -0.78 -22.53 -20.39
N ILE A 175 -0.13 -21.46 -20.78
CA ILE A 175 -0.56 -20.08 -20.62
C ILE A 175 -0.63 -19.42 -21.99
N VAL A 176 -1.84 -19.08 -22.45
CA VAL A 176 -2.05 -18.44 -23.75
C VAL A 176 -1.86 -16.95 -23.62
N THR A 177 -0.94 -16.40 -24.42
CA THR A 177 -0.64 -14.97 -24.39
C THR A 177 -0.76 -14.33 -25.77
N SER A 178 -0.77 -12.99 -25.82
CA SER A 178 -0.76 -12.22 -27.07
C SER A 178 0.52 -12.41 -27.89
N ARG A 179 1.54 -13.07 -27.35
CA ARG A 179 2.83 -13.36 -28.00
C ARG A 179 3.12 -14.85 -28.14
N GLY A 180 2.10 -15.69 -28.02
CA GLY A 180 2.22 -17.13 -28.11
C GLY A 180 2.07 -17.85 -26.78
N LEU A 181 2.45 -19.12 -26.76
CA LEU A 181 2.31 -19.99 -25.60
C LEU A 181 3.50 -19.84 -24.66
N VAL A 182 3.20 -19.72 -23.36
CA VAL A 182 4.18 -19.82 -22.27
C VAL A 182 3.83 -21.06 -21.44
N GLU A 183 4.85 -21.79 -21.02
CA GLU A 183 4.66 -23.00 -20.21
C GLU A 183 5.17 -22.80 -18.79
N ALA A 184 4.31 -23.07 -17.79
CA ALA A 184 4.68 -23.08 -16.38
C ALA A 184 3.88 -24.13 -15.60
N GLU A 185 4.51 -24.77 -14.63
CA GLU A 185 3.87 -25.77 -13.76
C GLU A 185 2.80 -25.16 -12.88
N THR A 186 3.06 -23.99 -12.32
CA THR A 186 2.14 -23.23 -11.48
C THR A 186 1.98 -21.78 -11.96
N VAL A 187 0.85 -21.17 -11.64
CA VAL A 187 0.55 -19.79 -12.03
C VAL A 187 -0.04 -19.02 -10.87
N ILE A 188 0.49 -17.82 -10.63
CA ILE A 188 -0.09 -16.84 -9.72
C ILE A 188 -0.59 -15.66 -10.54
N VAL A 189 -1.88 -15.34 -10.41
CA VAL A 189 -2.50 -14.21 -11.09
C VAL A 189 -2.72 -13.08 -10.08
N CYS A 190 -2.10 -11.92 -10.33
CA CYS A 190 -2.17 -10.72 -9.53
C CYS A 190 -2.79 -9.58 -10.36
N PRO A 191 -4.12 -9.59 -10.59
CA PRO A 191 -4.76 -8.71 -11.58
C PRO A 191 -4.86 -7.25 -11.12
N GLY A 192 -4.53 -6.94 -9.86
CA GLY A 192 -4.73 -5.61 -9.29
C GLY A 192 -6.23 -5.30 -9.17
N ASP A 193 -6.69 -4.25 -9.85
CA ASP A 193 -8.10 -3.85 -9.92
C ASP A 193 -8.79 -4.21 -11.25
N ASP A 194 -8.18 -5.09 -12.04
CA ASP A 194 -8.81 -5.65 -13.25
C ASP A 194 -9.70 -6.84 -12.91
N PHE A 195 -10.99 -6.59 -12.75
CA PHE A 195 -11.98 -7.61 -12.41
C PHE A 195 -12.67 -8.23 -13.65
N ASN A 196 -12.39 -7.71 -14.84
CA ASN A 196 -13.06 -8.10 -16.08
C ASN A 196 -12.17 -8.98 -16.99
N GLY A 197 -10.93 -9.19 -16.60
CA GLY A 197 -9.96 -10.01 -17.33
C GLY A 197 -10.01 -11.49 -16.92
N LEU A 198 -8.85 -12.03 -16.55
CA LEU A 198 -8.72 -13.43 -16.11
C LEU A 198 -9.57 -13.71 -14.86
N PHE A 199 -10.28 -14.83 -14.88
CA PHE A 199 -11.14 -15.28 -13.79
C PHE A 199 -12.28 -14.30 -13.40
N ALA A 200 -12.80 -13.51 -14.35
CA ALA A 200 -13.83 -12.50 -14.11
C ALA A 200 -15.08 -13.06 -13.41
N GLU A 201 -15.60 -14.22 -13.86
CA GLU A 201 -16.77 -14.89 -13.24
C GLU A 201 -16.49 -15.26 -11.77
N ARG A 202 -15.25 -15.68 -11.48
CA ARG A 202 -14.85 -16.06 -10.15
C ARG A 202 -14.69 -14.83 -9.25
N LEU A 203 -14.09 -13.74 -9.76
CA LEU A 203 -13.94 -12.47 -9.06
C LEU A 203 -15.29 -11.81 -8.76
N ALA A 204 -16.29 -11.96 -9.65
CA ALA A 204 -17.63 -11.41 -9.44
C ALA A 204 -18.32 -11.94 -8.17
N ALA A 205 -17.97 -13.15 -7.72
CA ALA A 205 -18.54 -13.74 -6.51
C ALA A 205 -18.06 -13.08 -5.20
N TYR A 206 -17.01 -12.26 -5.26
CA TYR A 206 -16.37 -11.67 -4.07
C TYR A 206 -16.83 -10.24 -3.75
N GLY A 207 -17.75 -9.66 -4.53
CA GLY A 207 -18.29 -8.32 -4.28
C GLY A 207 -17.24 -7.21 -4.31
N LEU A 208 -16.18 -7.38 -5.13
CA LEU A 208 -15.09 -6.42 -5.22
C LEU A 208 -15.54 -5.11 -5.87
N VAL A 209 -15.04 -4.02 -5.34
CA VAL A 209 -15.17 -2.68 -5.92
C VAL A 209 -13.80 -2.04 -6.12
N ARG A 210 -13.74 -0.96 -6.88
CA ARG A 210 -12.54 -0.11 -6.98
C ARG A 210 -12.66 1.04 -6.01
N CYS A 211 -11.56 1.34 -5.32
CA CYS A 211 -11.38 2.58 -4.59
C CYS A 211 -10.58 3.54 -5.45
N LYS A 212 -11.13 4.73 -5.72
CA LYS A 212 -10.44 5.84 -6.40
C LYS A 212 -9.90 6.82 -5.38
N LEU A 213 -8.63 7.19 -5.55
CA LEU A 213 -7.89 8.16 -4.73
C LEU A 213 -7.61 9.44 -5.51
N HIS A 214 -7.62 10.57 -4.79
CA HIS A 214 -6.99 11.81 -5.25
C HIS A 214 -5.64 11.96 -4.56
N MET A 215 -4.61 12.25 -5.33
CA MET A 215 -3.23 12.37 -4.88
C MET A 215 -2.59 13.63 -5.46
N MET A 216 -1.75 14.28 -4.69
CA MET A 216 -1.07 15.50 -5.08
C MET A 216 0.42 15.45 -4.76
N ARG A 217 1.20 16.18 -5.54
CA ARG A 217 2.58 16.54 -5.21
C ARG A 217 2.66 18.04 -5.00
N LEU A 218 3.20 18.45 -3.85
CA LEU A 218 3.46 19.84 -3.53
C LEU A 218 4.95 20.13 -3.71
N ALA A 219 5.25 21.39 -4.02
CA ALA A 219 6.64 21.86 -4.05
C ALA A 219 7.37 21.62 -2.73
N ALA A 220 8.68 21.59 -2.78
CA ALA A 220 9.51 21.35 -1.61
C ALA A 220 9.35 22.48 -0.58
N PRO A 221 9.11 22.15 0.71
CA PRO A 221 9.22 23.13 1.78
C PRO A 221 10.68 23.54 2.02
N ALA A 222 10.89 24.61 2.79
CA ALA A 222 12.23 25.09 3.12
C ALA A 222 13.09 24.06 3.90
N ALA A 223 12.45 23.19 4.68
CA ALA A 223 13.10 22.09 5.38
C ALA A 223 12.49 20.75 4.92
N PRO A 224 13.33 19.71 4.67
CA PRO A 224 12.81 18.42 4.23
C PRO A 224 12.01 17.72 5.32
N LEU A 225 11.00 16.97 4.94
CA LEU A 225 10.23 16.12 5.84
C LEU A 225 11.03 14.83 6.13
N ALA A 226 11.38 14.62 7.39
CA ALA A 226 12.25 13.51 7.82
C ALA A 226 11.50 12.19 8.11
N CYS A 227 10.17 12.22 8.19
CA CYS A 227 9.30 11.06 8.44
C CYS A 227 7.93 11.29 7.80
N GLY A 228 7.07 10.26 7.75
CA GLY A 228 5.67 10.45 7.35
C GLY A 228 4.88 11.24 8.39
N VAL A 229 3.82 11.92 7.97
CA VAL A 229 2.85 12.57 8.87
C VAL A 229 1.44 12.11 8.49
N MET A 230 0.65 11.72 9.48
CA MET A 230 -0.78 11.46 9.36
C MET A 230 -1.57 12.35 10.32
N SER A 231 -2.81 12.72 9.95
CA SER A 231 -3.74 13.42 10.84
C SER A 231 -4.62 12.45 11.63
N ASP A 232 -5.40 13.00 12.57
CA ASP A 232 -6.37 12.25 13.37
C ASP A 232 -7.59 11.75 12.56
N LEU A 233 -7.83 12.25 11.35
CA LEU A 233 -8.78 11.63 10.41
C LEU A 233 -8.40 10.17 10.10
N GLY A 234 -7.11 9.85 10.08
CA GLY A 234 -6.62 8.48 9.91
C GLY A 234 -7.02 7.53 11.04
N LEU A 235 -7.23 8.05 12.26
CA LEU A 235 -7.58 7.26 13.45
C LEU A 235 -8.99 6.65 13.41
N VAL A 236 -9.87 7.18 12.59
CA VAL A 236 -11.21 6.61 12.39
C VAL A 236 -11.33 5.80 11.10
N ARG A 237 -10.21 5.62 10.38
CA ARG A 237 -10.15 4.90 9.12
C ARG A 237 -9.26 3.66 9.17
N TYR A 238 -8.02 3.78 9.66
CA TYR A 238 -7.12 2.64 9.79
C TYR A 238 -7.62 1.72 10.90
N LEU A 239 -7.87 0.45 10.56
CA LEU A 239 -8.55 -0.50 11.43
C LEU A 239 -7.81 -0.76 12.74
N GLY A 240 -6.48 -0.64 12.77
CA GLY A 240 -5.70 -0.74 14.01
C GLY A 240 -6.04 0.36 15.04
N TYR A 241 -6.59 1.49 14.58
CA TYR A 241 -7.12 2.54 15.46
C TYR A 241 -8.65 2.49 15.54
N ALA A 242 -9.32 2.39 14.39
CA ALA A 242 -10.76 2.52 14.28
C ALA A 242 -11.55 1.43 15.03
N GLU A 243 -10.94 0.28 15.26
CA GLU A 243 -11.50 -0.84 16.03
C GLU A 243 -11.31 -0.67 17.56
N LEU A 244 -10.53 0.33 18.02
CA LEU A 244 -10.38 0.63 19.43
C LEU A 244 -11.66 1.33 19.96
N PRO A 245 -12.11 1.01 21.18
CA PRO A 245 -13.30 1.63 21.78
C PRO A 245 -13.29 3.16 21.80
N GLU A 246 -12.11 3.75 22.00
CA GLU A 246 -11.86 5.20 22.08
C GLU A 246 -12.14 5.90 20.74
N ALA A 247 -12.00 5.20 19.61
CA ALA A 247 -12.24 5.75 18.28
C ALA A 247 -13.69 6.22 18.07
N ALA A 248 -14.66 5.63 18.79
CA ALA A 248 -16.06 6.00 18.68
C ALA A 248 -16.34 7.46 19.10
N ALA A 249 -15.66 7.96 20.13
CA ALA A 249 -15.79 9.36 20.57
C ALA A 249 -15.18 10.31 19.53
N LEU A 250 -14.00 10.00 19.04
CA LEU A 250 -13.33 10.77 17.99
C LEU A 250 -14.17 10.82 16.71
N LYS A 251 -14.75 9.69 16.29
CA LYS A 251 -15.58 9.61 15.09
C LYS A 251 -16.77 10.58 15.17
N ARG A 252 -17.51 10.58 16.29
CA ARG A 252 -18.64 11.52 16.49
C ARG A 252 -18.19 12.99 16.44
N ARG A 253 -17.02 13.30 16.99
CA ARG A 253 -16.45 14.62 16.94
C ARG A 253 -16.12 15.05 15.51
N LEU A 254 -15.46 14.18 14.75
CA LEU A 254 -15.09 14.42 13.35
C LEU A 254 -16.32 14.50 12.44
N GLU A 255 -17.37 13.71 12.68
CA GLU A 255 -18.65 13.81 11.95
C GLU A 255 -19.28 15.19 12.12
N ALA A 256 -19.16 15.80 13.29
CA ALA A 256 -19.69 17.14 13.55
C ALA A 256 -18.82 18.26 12.97
N GLU A 257 -17.48 18.11 12.96
CA GLU A 257 -16.55 19.17 12.58
C GLU A 257 -16.06 19.08 11.13
N GLN A 258 -15.88 17.86 10.62
CA GLN A 258 -15.28 17.56 9.32
C GLN A 258 -16.11 16.52 8.52
N GLY A 259 -17.44 16.63 8.58
CA GLY A 259 -18.36 15.70 7.91
C GLY A 259 -18.10 15.56 6.40
N GLU A 260 -17.74 16.66 5.71
CA GLU A 260 -17.40 16.60 4.27
C GLU A 260 -16.09 15.85 4.01
N HIS A 261 -15.07 15.99 4.88
CA HIS A 261 -13.84 15.21 4.79
C HIS A 261 -14.13 13.71 4.92
N LEU A 262 -14.92 13.33 5.92
CA LEU A 262 -15.31 11.92 6.13
C LEU A 262 -16.16 11.38 4.98
N ALA A 263 -17.10 12.16 4.44
CA ALA A 263 -17.95 11.76 3.33
C ALA A 263 -17.15 11.50 2.03
N ASN A 264 -16.03 12.21 1.85
CA ASN A 264 -15.09 12.00 0.75
C ASN A 264 -13.96 11.01 1.10
N GLY A 265 -14.01 10.39 2.29
CA GLY A 265 -12.99 9.47 2.76
C GLY A 265 -11.60 10.10 2.87
N VAL A 266 -11.54 11.40 3.14
CA VAL A 266 -10.26 12.11 3.31
C VAL A 266 -9.61 11.70 4.61
N HIS A 267 -8.36 11.30 4.52
CA HIS A 267 -7.43 11.25 5.65
C HIS A 267 -6.06 11.71 5.15
N LEU A 268 -5.36 12.47 5.97
CA LEU A 268 -4.10 13.04 5.52
C LEU A 268 -2.95 12.07 5.71
N ILE A 269 -2.21 11.85 4.63
CA ILE A 269 -0.84 11.33 4.66
C ILE A 269 0.06 12.32 3.92
N VAL A 270 1.17 12.68 4.53
CA VAL A 270 2.22 13.50 3.92
C VAL A 270 3.53 12.75 4.01
N VAL A 271 4.20 12.57 2.88
CA VAL A 271 5.54 11.94 2.82
C VAL A 271 6.49 12.76 1.96
N GLY A 272 7.75 12.82 2.36
CA GLY A 272 8.80 13.46 1.57
C GLY A 272 9.22 12.64 0.35
N SER A 273 9.70 13.30 -0.68
CA SER A 273 10.33 12.72 -1.86
C SER A 273 11.84 13.00 -1.90
N ALA A 274 12.58 12.26 -2.72
CA ALA A 274 14.03 12.38 -2.80
C ALA A 274 14.53 13.74 -3.32
N ASP A 275 13.68 14.44 -4.07
CA ASP A 275 13.89 15.80 -4.57
C ASP A 275 13.41 16.90 -3.60
N GLY A 276 12.97 16.52 -2.41
CA GLY A 276 12.45 17.41 -1.37
C GLY A 276 10.97 17.75 -1.51
N THR A 277 10.30 17.42 -2.62
CA THR A 277 8.85 17.63 -2.79
C THR A 277 8.05 16.75 -1.82
N LEU A 278 6.77 17.09 -1.62
CA LEU A 278 5.86 16.33 -0.78
C LEU A 278 4.83 15.59 -1.62
N VAL A 279 4.54 14.34 -1.28
CA VAL A 279 3.33 13.63 -1.74
C VAL A 279 2.29 13.73 -0.65
N VAL A 280 1.12 14.25 -1.03
CA VAL A 280 0.02 14.57 -0.12
C VAL A 280 -1.27 13.92 -0.63
N GLY A 281 -2.03 13.35 0.20
CA GLY A 281 -3.32 12.72 -0.08
C GLY A 281 -3.91 12.16 1.20
N ASP A 282 -4.97 11.42 1.07
CA ASP A 282 -5.76 11.08 -0.08
C ASP A 282 -7.27 11.12 0.24
N SER A 283 -8.09 10.91 -0.75
CA SER A 283 -9.53 10.69 -0.62
C SER A 283 -9.89 9.27 -1.03
N HIS A 284 -11.12 8.81 -0.70
CA HIS A 284 -11.52 7.43 -1.01
C HIS A 284 -12.96 7.38 -1.52
N HIS A 285 -13.11 7.05 -2.80
CA HIS A 285 -14.39 6.92 -3.46
C HIS A 285 -14.57 5.51 -4.02
N TYR A 286 -15.60 4.80 -3.58
CA TYR A 286 -15.82 3.40 -3.90
C TYR A 286 -16.90 3.23 -4.96
N ALA A 287 -16.60 2.50 -6.04
CA ALA A 287 -17.55 2.12 -7.07
C ALA A 287 -17.06 0.88 -7.83
N ALA A 288 -17.98 0.13 -8.43
CA ALA A 288 -17.63 -0.93 -9.37
C ALA A 288 -16.84 -0.37 -10.58
N THR A 289 -17.25 0.81 -11.06
CA THR A 289 -16.55 1.59 -12.08
C THR A 289 -16.51 3.04 -11.61
N PRO A 290 -15.42 3.49 -10.97
CA PRO A 290 -15.25 4.90 -10.57
C PRO A 290 -15.26 5.81 -11.80
N ASP A 291 -15.87 7.00 -11.67
CA ASP A 291 -15.75 8.01 -12.70
C ASP A 291 -14.29 8.46 -12.86
N PRO A 292 -13.86 8.90 -14.07
CA PRO A 292 -12.48 9.27 -14.32
C PRO A 292 -12.12 10.69 -13.85
N PHE A 293 -13.09 11.47 -13.34
CA PHE A 293 -12.88 12.88 -13.02
C PHE A 293 -12.36 13.08 -11.59
N ALA A 294 -11.61 14.15 -11.40
CA ALA A 294 -11.06 14.56 -10.12
C ALA A 294 -11.58 15.97 -9.77
N PRO A 295 -12.72 16.08 -9.04
CA PRO A 295 -13.25 17.38 -8.65
C PRO A 295 -12.27 18.14 -7.76
N GLN A 296 -12.02 19.42 -8.08
CA GLN A 296 -11.13 20.28 -7.30
C GLN A 296 -11.59 20.41 -5.84
N ALA A 297 -12.88 20.37 -5.57
CA ALA A 297 -13.41 20.44 -4.21
C ALA A 297 -12.84 19.32 -3.29
N VAL A 298 -12.58 18.13 -3.83
CA VAL A 298 -11.97 17.04 -3.06
C VAL A 298 -10.49 17.33 -2.79
N ASP A 299 -9.78 17.89 -3.76
CA ASP A 299 -8.39 18.31 -3.56
C ASP A 299 -8.29 19.40 -2.47
N GLU A 300 -9.25 20.35 -2.44
CA GLU A 300 -9.27 21.41 -1.41
C GLU A 300 -9.51 20.84 -0.01
N LEU A 301 -10.37 19.82 0.16
CA LEU A 301 -10.55 19.15 1.46
C LEU A 301 -9.23 18.52 1.95
N ILE A 302 -8.47 17.89 1.06
CA ILE A 302 -7.15 17.33 1.40
C ILE A 302 -6.18 18.45 1.78
N LEU A 303 -6.18 19.56 1.03
CA LEU A 303 -5.31 20.70 1.31
C LEU A 303 -5.72 21.46 2.58
N ASP A 304 -7.00 21.50 2.92
CA ASP A 304 -7.46 22.09 4.18
C ASP A 304 -6.93 21.32 5.38
N GLU A 305 -7.01 19.99 5.34
CA GLU A 305 -6.42 19.16 6.38
C GLU A 305 -4.89 19.29 6.43
N PHE A 306 -4.23 19.36 5.26
CA PHE A 306 -2.79 19.62 5.19
C PHE A 306 -2.41 20.93 5.87
N ARG A 307 -3.15 22.02 5.61
CA ARG A 307 -2.91 23.36 6.22
C ARG A 307 -3.14 23.34 7.73
N ALA A 308 -4.12 22.59 8.20
CA ALA A 308 -4.42 22.46 9.63
C ALA A 308 -3.29 21.73 10.37
N VAL A 309 -2.78 20.63 9.79
CA VAL A 309 -1.73 19.80 10.42
C VAL A 309 -0.34 20.42 10.25
N LEU A 310 -0.07 21.08 9.12
CA LEU A 310 1.24 21.59 8.72
C LEU A 310 1.18 23.09 8.36
N PRO A 311 0.75 23.98 9.29
CA PRO A 311 0.48 25.38 8.98
C PRO A 311 1.72 26.16 8.51
N GLY A 312 2.91 25.76 8.91
CA GLY A 312 4.17 26.35 8.45
C GLY A 312 4.47 26.14 6.97
N TRP A 313 3.73 25.27 6.31
CA TRP A 313 3.88 24.94 4.88
C TRP A 313 2.66 25.35 4.04
N THR A 314 1.79 26.14 4.62
CA THR A 314 0.65 26.76 3.92
C THR A 314 1.15 27.59 2.72
N GLY A 315 0.54 27.38 1.54
CA GLY A 315 0.92 28.14 0.34
C GLY A 315 1.94 27.42 -0.56
N LEU A 316 2.41 26.23 -0.21
CA LEU A 316 3.18 25.42 -1.16
C LEU A 316 2.32 25.11 -2.40
N PRO A 317 2.81 25.40 -3.62
CA PRO A 317 2.04 25.14 -4.84
C PRO A 317 1.91 23.64 -5.09
N VAL A 318 0.75 23.23 -5.58
CA VAL A 318 0.53 21.89 -6.13
C VAL A 318 1.17 21.85 -7.52
N ILE A 319 2.16 20.98 -7.71
CA ILE A 319 2.93 20.87 -8.95
C ILE A 319 2.53 19.64 -9.79
N GLU A 320 1.86 18.67 -9.20
CA GLU A 320 1.36 17.47 -9.91
C GLU A 320 0.09 16.94 -9.21
N ARG A 321 -0.85 16.41 -10.00
CA ARG A 321 -2.05 15.70 -9.53
C ARG A 321 -2.20 14.39 -10.28
N TRP A 322 -2.71 13.37 -9.60
CA TRP A 322 -3.11 12.12 -10.25
C TRP A 322 -4.21 11.42 -9.45
N THR A 323 -4.88 10.51 -10.11
CA THR A 323 -5.78 9.56 -9.45
C THR A 323 -5.14 8.18 -9.43
N GLY A 324 -5.37 7.45 -8.35
CA GLY A 324 -5.05 6.03 -8.24
C GLY A 324 -6.32 5.21 -8.12
N THR A 325 -6.28 3.96 -8.53
CA THR A 325 -7.34 2.99 -8.22
C THR A 325 -6.72 1.71 -7.68
N TYR A 326 -7.42 1.07 -6.75
CA TYR A 326 -7.07 -0.25 -6.23
C TYR A 326 -8.32 -1.08 -5.93
N ALA A 327 -8.16 -2.41 -5.85
CA ALA A 327 -9.22 -3.32 -5.47
C ALA A 327 -9.59 -3.13 -3.99
N SER A 328 -10.88 -3.14 -3.68
CA SER A 328 -11.40 -3.04 -2.33
C SER A 328 -12.50 -4.06 -2.07
N ALA A 329 -12.53 -4.62 -0.86
CA ALA A 329 -13.59 -5.46 -0.34
C ALA A 329 -13.97 -4.99 1.06
N SER A 330 -15.23 -5.19 1.45
CA SER A 330 -15.74 -4.77 2.76
C SER A 330 -15.44 -5.77 3.87
N ASP A 331 -15.11 -7.02 3.51
CA ASP A 331 -15.01 -8.16 4.43
C ASP A 331 -13.61 -8.78 4.52
N ARG A 332 -12.66 -8.30 3.72
CA ARG A 332 -11.29 -8.84 3.69
C ARG A 332 -10.27 -7.82 3.22
N LEU A 333 -9.05 -7.92 3.74
CA LEU A 333 -7.95 -7.02 3.39
C LEU A 333 -7.08 -7.57 2.24
N ALA A 334 -7.15 -8.87 1.99
CA ALA A 334 -6.55 -9.55 0.85
C ALA A 334 -7.43 -10.74 0.43
N LEU A 335 -7.50 -10.99 -0.85
CA LEU A 335 -8.12 -12.17 -1.44
C LEU A 335 -7.02 -13.09 -1.95
N ILE A 336 -6.99 -14.32 -1.40
CA ILE A 336 -6.16 -15.42 -1.88
C ILE A 336 -7.11 -16.54 -2.24
N ASP A 337 -7.35 -16.71 -3.54
CA ASP A 337 -8.25 -17.70 -4.07
C ASP A 337 -7.51 -18.80 -4.83
N ARG A 338 -8.11 -19.97 -4.90
CA ARG A 338 -7.52 -21.19 -5.47
C ARG A 338 -8.38 -21.73 -6.59
N PRO A 339 -8.23 -21.22 -7.83
CA PRO A 339 -8.94 -21.75 -9.00
C PRO A 339 -8.64 -23.23 -9.27
N SER A 340 -7.43 -23.67 -9.00
CA SER A 340 -6.99 -25.08 -9.05
C SER A 340 -5.78 -25.32 -8.13
N ASP A 341 -5.30 -26.55 -8.05
CA ASP A 341 -4.09 -26.88 -7.28
C ASP A 341 -2.86 -26.11 -7.80
N ALA A 342 -2.79 -25.87 -9.10
CA ALA A 342 -1.67 -25.21 -9.75
C ALA A 342 -1.87 -23.69 -9.95
N VAL A 343 -3.01 -23.11 -9.54
CA VAL A 343 -3.31 -21.69 -9.77
C VAL A 343 -3.69 -21.00 -8.47
N ARG A 344 -3.13 -19.80 -8.25
CA ARG A 344 -3.56 -18.86 -7.20
C ARG A 344 -3.98 -17.54 -7.84
N LEU A 345 -5.04 -16.96 -7.30
CA LEU A 345 -5.51 -15.63 -7.65
C LEU A 345 -5.36 -14.75 -6.41
N VAL A 346 -4.49 -13.74 -6.49
CA VAL A 346 -4.09 -12.94 -5.33
C VAL A 346 -4.33 -11.46 -5.59
N LEU A 347 -5.17 -10.85 -4.75
CA LEU A 347 -5.46 -9.41 -4.78
C LEU A 347 -5.31 -8.81 -3.38
N ILE A 348 -4.75 -7.63 -3.31
CA ILE A 348 -4.80 -6.81 -2.10
C ILE A 348 -6.06 -5.95 -2.20
N THR A 349 -6.97 -6.06 -1.22
CA THR A 349 -8.31 -5.46 -1.25
C THR A 349 -8.50 -4.34 -0.23
N SER A 350 -7.42 -3.71 0.21
CA SER A 350 -7.43 -2.73 1.31
C SER A 350 -6.48 -1.54 1.13
N GLY A 351 -5.85 -1.38 -0.04
CA GLY A 351 -4.83 -0.35 -0.24
C GLY A 351 -3.48 -0.64 0.42
N THR A 352 -3.31 -1.79 1.10
CA THR A 352 -2.11 -2.15 1.87
C THR A 352 -1.02 -2.86 1.04
N GLY A 353 -1.06 -2.75 -0.29
CA GLY A 353 -0.18 -3.52 -1.18
C GLY A 353 1.31 -3.38 -0.87
N ALA A 354 1.81 -2.17 -0.66
CA ALA A 354 3.20 -1.93 -0.30
C ALA A 354 3.57 -2.54 1.06
N SER A 355 2.59 -2.56 1.99
CA SER A 355 2.78 -2.98 3.37
C SER A 355 2.65 -4.49 3.60
N THR A 356 1.96 -5.24 2.72
CA THR A 356 1.63 -6.65 3.01
C THR A 356 2.04 -7.64 1.93
N SER A 357 2.38 -7.17 0.71
CA SER A 357 2.59 -8.07 -0.43
C SER A 357 3.74 -9.05 -0.24
N PHE A 358 4.85 -8.67 0.40
CA PHE A 358 5.97 -9.60 0.56
C PHE A 358 5.63 -10.76 1.49
N ALA A 359 4.97 -10.49 2.61
CA ALA A 359 4.53 -11.55 3.52
C ALA A 359 3.51 -12.47 2.85
N ILE A 360 2.53 -11.90 2.13
CA ILE A 360 1.55 -12.68 1.36
C ILE A 360 2.25 -13.53 0.29
N GLY A 361 3.26 -12.98 -0.39
CA GLY A 361 4.07 -13.74 -1.35
C GLY A 361 4.77 -14.93 -0.72
N GLU A 362 5.39 -14.74 0.47
CA GLU A 362 6.02 -15.84 1.23
C GLU A 362 5.00 -16.90 1.65
N GLU A 363 3.82 -16.49 2.16
CA GLU A 363 2.73 -17.40 2.55
C GLU A 363 2.24 -18.25 1.36
N VAL A 364 1.92 -17.61 0.23
CA VAL A 364 1.38 -18.28 -0.96
C VAL A 364 2.40 -19.22 -1.60
N ILE A 365 3.66 -18.80 -1.67
CA ILE A 365 4.74 -19.66 -2.20
C ILE A 365 5.01 -20.80 -1.24
N GLY A 366 4.98 -20.57 0.07
CA GLY A 366 5.09 -21.62 1.09
C GLY A 366 3.97 -22.67 0.98
N GLU A 367 2.72 -22.22 0.73
CA GLU A 367 1.60 -23.13 0.50
C GLU A 367 1.78 -23.96 -0.79
N LEU A 368 2.19 -23.31 -1.89
CA LEU A 368 2.34 -23.99 -3.18
C LEU A 368 3.47 -25.03 -3.20
N TYR A 369 4.58 -24.74 -2.51
CA TYR A 369 5.79 -25.56 -2.62
C TYR A 369 6.28 -26.17 -1.30
N GLY A 370 5.75 -25.73 -0.16
CA GLY A 370 6.22 -26.17 1.17
C GLY A 370 5.57 -27.47 1.68
N ALA A 371 4.37 -27.81 1.22
CA ALA A 371 3.63 -29.01 1.65
C ALA A 371 3.91 -30.28 0.80
N GLY A 372 4.69 -30.17 -0.28
CA GLY A 372 4.93 -31.25 -1.24
C GLY A 372 6.31 -31.93 -1.15
N GLY A 373 7.19 -31.51 -0.26
CA GLY A 373 8.57 -32.02 -0.17
C GLY A 373 8.80 -33.28 0.66
N LYS A 374 7.76 -34.08 0.90
CA LYS A 374 7.92 -35.43 1.51
C LYS A 374 6.96 -36.44 0.88
N ALA A 375 7.25 -36.84 -0.32
CA ALA A 375 6.82 -38.12 -0.88
C ALA A 375 7.64 -38.43 -2.15
N ALA A 376 8.78 -38.97 -2.01
CA ALA A 376 9.41 -40.02 -2.86
C ALA A 376 10.73 -40.45 -2.22
#